data_fe70346ae32b5a1d01727e69c33a962d
#
_entry.id   fe70346ae32b5a1d01727e69c33a962d
#
_cell.length_a   1.000
_cell.length_b   1.000
_cell.length_c   1.000
_cell.angle_alpha   90.00
_cell.angle_beta   90.00
_cell.angle_gamma   90.00
#
_symmetry.space_group_name_H-M   'P 1'
#
loop_
_entity.id
_entity.type
_entity.pdbx_description
1 polymer ?
#
loop_
_entity_poly.entity_id
_entity_poly.type
_entity_poly.pdbx_seq_one_letter_code
_entity_poly.pdbx_strand_id
1 'polypeptide(L)'
;MRLALTLCTVLALTACVPVGPHDAPGAIRTFRGNLVVPDARAPGQFEVFVRAGDSGSDLWCAASEFAERKLRVPVNRRIYLVTPRGPSQTRPGRESAVFTVSPEAALLDAARDLPDSFSMDVTRAGRNFLPLHGRIACRPILDLPFE
;
A
#
# COMPACT_ATOMS: atom_id res chain seq x y z
N MET A 1 50.93 -48.92 0.66
CA MET A 1 50.09 -48.04 -0.18
C MET A 1 48.84 -47.63 0.63
N ARG A 2 48.82 -46.41 1.14
CA ARG A 2 47.67 -45.88 1.92
C ARG A 2 46.90 -44.89 1.04
N LEU A 3 45.72 -45.27 0.59
CA LEU A 3 44.80 -44.39 -0.12
C LEU A 3 44.12 -43.48 0.91
N ALA A 4 44.40 -42.18 0.87
CA ALA A 4 43.70 -41.16 1.61
C ALA A 4 42.45 -40.76 0.80
N LEU A 5 41.28 -41.09 1.34
CA LEU A 5 39.96 -40.70 0.78
C LEU A 5 39.65 -39.31 1.28
N THR A 6 39.81 -38.30 0.44
CA THR A 6 39.47 -36.90 0.76
C THR A 6 37.98 -36.71 0.53
N LEU A 7 37.22 -36.64 1.61
CA LEU A 7 35.78 -36.35 1.58
C LEU A 7 35.58 -34.85 1.41
N CYS A 8 35.18 -34.43 0.21
CA CYS A 8 34.86 -33.04 -0.11
C CYS A 8 33.42 -32.74 0.35
N THR A 9 33.28 -32.14 1.52
CA THR A 9 31.98 -31.65 2.03
C THR A 9 31.62 -30.35 1.31
N VAL A 10 30.72 -30.43 0.35
CA VAL A 10 30.10 -29.24 -0.29
C VAL A 10 29.07 -28.66 0.69
N LEU A 11 29.43 -27.59 1.40
CA LEU A 11 28.48 -26.76 2.13
C LEU A 11 27.60 -26.01 1.11
N ALA A 12 26.38 -26.46 0.91
CA ALA A 12 25.37 -25.70 0.22
C ALA A 12 24.95 -24.49 1.10
N LEU A 13 25.54 -23.33 0.85
CA LEU A 13 25.07 -22.05 1.39
C LEU A 13 23.73 -21.73 0.70
N THR A 14 22.64 -22.11 1.32
CA THR A 14 21.33 -21.58 0.98
C THR A 14 21.32 -20.11 1.38
N ALA A 15 21.78 -19.24 0.49
CA ALA A 15 21.60 -17.80 0.63
C ALA A 15 20.11 -17.53 0.58
N CYS A 16 19.49 -17.24 1.73
CA CYS A 16 18.19 -16.58 1.77
C CYS A 16 18.39 -15.21 1.12
N VAL A 17 18.11 -15.10 -0.16
CA VAL A 17 18.01 -13.81 -0.84
C VAL A 17 16.85 -13.08 -0.16
N PRO A 18 17.06 -11.94 0.51
CA PRO A 18 15.96 -11.18 1.09
C PRO A 18 15.05 -10.76 -0.05
N VAL A 19 13.81 -11.27 -0.04
CA VAL A 19 12.77 -10.88 -1.00
C VAL A 19 12.61 -9.37 -0.88
N GLY A 20 12.99 -8.65 -1.92
CA GLY A 20 12.89 -7.19 -1.96
C GLY A 20 11.42 -6.75 -1.90
N PRO A 21 11.18 -5.46 -1.60
CA PRO A 21 9.80 -4.91 -1.52
C PRO A 21 8.97 -5.10 -2.78
N HIS A 22 9.60 -5.35 -3.91
CA HIS A 22 8.95 -5.54 -5.20
C HIS A 22 8.48 -6.98 -5.45
N ASP A 23 8.99 -7.92 -4.66
CA ASP A 23 8.78 -9.35 -4.88
C ASP A 23 7.65 -9.92 -3.99
N ALA A 24 7.00 -9.07 -3.19
CA ALA A 24 5.82 -9.48 -2.41
C ALA A 24 4.69 -9.86 -3.37
N PRO A 25 4.08 -11.06 -3.24
CA PRO A 25 2.98 -11.48 -4.08
C PRO A 25 1.85 -10.44 -4.14
N GLY A 26 1.46 -10.04 -5.35
CA GLY A 26 0.42 -9.03 -5.55
C GLY A 26 0.84 -7.57 -5.38
N ALA A 27 2.09 -7.30 -4.98
CA ALA A 27 2.59 -5.93 -4.92
C ALA A 27 2.61 -5.27 -6.32
N ILE A 28 2.36 -3.96 -6.35
CA ILE A 28 2.49 -3.17 -7.57
C ILE A 28 3.21 -1.86 -7.31
N ARG A 29 3.75 -1.29 -8.38
CA ARG A 29 4.02 0.15 -8.45
C ARG A 29 2.88 0.85 -9.17
N THR A 30 2.36 1.90 -8.55
CA THR A 30 1.32 2.74 -9.13
C THR A 30 1.89 3.63 -10.23
N PHE A 31 1.00 4.27 -11.01
CA PHE A 31 1.40 5.24 -12.04
C PHE A 31 2.31 6.33 -11.48
N ARG A 32 2.04 6.82 -10.27
CA ARG A 32 2.89 7.81 -9.60
C ARG A 32 4.14 7.21 -8.94
N GLY A 33 4.33 5.90 -9.02
CA GLY A 33 5.51 5.19 -8.54
C GLY A 33 5.47 4.76 -7.07
N ASN A 34 4.35 4.93 -6.37
CA ASN A 34 4.18 4.39 -5.03
C ASN A 34 4.18 2.86 -5.06
N LEU A 35 4.92 2.25 -4.15
CA LEU A 35 4.81 0.82 -3.90
C LEU A 35 3.55 0.56 -3.08
N VAL A 36 2.73 -0.38 -3.52
CA VAL A 36 1.57 -0.86 -2.76
C VAL A 36 1.70 -2.38 -2.57
N VAL A 37 1.57 -2.82 -1.33
CA VAL A 37 1.73 -4.22 -0.93
C VAL A 37 0.45 -4.69 -0.24
N PRO A 38 -0.21 -5.74 -0.76
CA PRO A 38 -1.36 -6.32 -0.10
C PRO A 38 -0.95 -7.03 1.19
N ASP A 39 -1.83 -7.02 2.19
CA ASP A 39 -1.67 -7.85 3.38
C ASP A 39 -2.25 -9.24 3.12
N ALA A 40 -1.38 -10.25 3.08
CA ALA A 40 -1.79 -11.64 2.85
C ALA A 40 -2.67 -12.21 3.98
N ARG A 41 -2.62 -11.62 5.18
CA ARG A 41 -3.38 -12.06 6.37
C ARG A 41 -4.72 -11.35 6.52
N ALA A 42 -4.90 -10.21 5.85
CA ALA A 42 -6.11 -9.41 5.90
C ALA A 42 -6.61 -9.11 4.47
N PRO A 43 -7.40 -10.00 3.85
CA PRO A 43 -7.91 -9.83 2.51
C PRO A 43 -8.63 -8.48 2.32
N GLY A 44 -8.23 -7.74 1.29
CA GLY A 44 -8.74 -6.39 1.05
C GLY A 44 -7.98 -5.27 1.74
N GLN A 45 -7.03 -5.59 2.63
CA GLN A 45 -6.12 -4.63 3.24
C GLN A 45 -4.80 -4.55 2.47
N PHE A 46 -4.20 -3.36 2.43
CA PHE A 46 -2.94 -3.11 1.73
C PHE A 46 -2.23 -1.89 2.29
N GLU A 47 -0.91 -1.91 2.19
CA GLU A 47 -0.02 -0.84 2.64
C GLU A 47 0.49 -0.04 1.45
N VAL A 48 0.33 1.28 1.51
CA VAL A 48 0.85 2.24 0.51
C VAL A 48 2.08 2.92 1.08
N PHE A 49 3.22 2.73 0.44
CA PHE A 49 4.49 3.33 0.86
C PHE A 49 4.63 4.76 0.35
N VAL A 50 5.01 5.65 1.26
CA VAL A 50 5.24 7.07 0.98
C VAL A 50 6.51 7.23 0.16
N ARG A 51 6.49 8.15 -0.80
CA ARG A 51 7.65 8.66 -1.53
C ARG A 51 7.97 10.07 -1.02
N ALA A 52 9.19 10.52 -1.26
CA ALA A 52 9.56 11.89 -0.95
C ALA A 52 8.64 12.89 -1.68
N GLY A 53 8.05 13.82 -0.93
CA GLY A 53 7.14 14.83 -1.45
C GLY A 53 5.67 14.41 -1.56
N ASP A 54 5.32 13.15 -1.27
CA ASP A 54 3.93 12.71 -1.32
C ASP A 54 3.07 13.41 -0.28
N SER A 55 1.93 13.90 -0.71
CA SER A 55 0.82 14.41 0.10
C SER A 55 -0.19 13.28 0.43
N GLY A 56 -1.20 13.59 1.24
CA GLY A 56 -2.32 12.68 1.47
C GLY A 56 -3.05 12.30 0.19
N SER A 57 -3.22 13.26 -0.72
CA SER A 57 -3.87 13.02 -2.03
C SER A 57 -3.09 12.02 -2.88
N ASP A 58 -1.76 12.02 -2.82
CA ASP A 58 -0.94 11.05 -3.55
C ASP A 58 -1.13 9.63 -3.02
N LEU A 59 -1.26 9.48 -1.70
CA LEU A 59 -1.53 8.18 -1.09
C LEU A 59 -2.94 7.67 -1.43
N TRP A 60 -3.96 8.55 -1.44
CA TRP A 60 -5.30 8.18 -1.88
C TRP A 60 -5.36 7.84 -3.37
N CYS A 61 -4.59 8.53 -4.21
CA CYS A 61 -4.41 8.17 -5.62
C CYS A 61 -3.87 6.74 -5.74
N ALA A 62 -2.78 6.43 -5.04
CA ALA A 62 -2.17 5.11 -5.07
C ALA A 62 -3.11 4.02 -4.52
N ALA A 63 -3.83 4.30 -3.42
CA ALA A 63 -4.81 3.39 -2.84
C ALA A 63 -5.95 3.08 -3.81
N SER A 64 -6.47 4.10 -4.49
CA SER A 64 -7.54 3.94 -5.48
C SER A 64 -7.10 3.15 -6.69
N GLU A 65 -5.91 3.43 -7.21
CA GLU A 65 -5.35 2.67 -8.33
C GLU A 65 -5.20 1.18 -7.97
N PHE A 66 -4.71 0.86 -6.77
CA PHE A 66 -4.58 -0.51 -6.32
C PHE A 66 -5.94 -1.20 -6.17
N ALA A 67 -6.90 -0.54 -5.51
CA ALA A 67 -8.24 -1.07 -5.31
C ALA A 67 -8.93 -1.42 -6.63
N GLU A 68 -8.80 -0.56 -7.64
CA GLU A 68 -9.41 -0.78 -8.96
C GLU A 68 -8.64 -1.84 -9.77
N ARG A 69 -7.33 -1.72 -9.90
CA ARG A 69 -6.53 -2.55 -10.82
C ARG A 69 -6.25 -3.95 -10.27
N LYS A 70 -6.04 -4.07 -8.97
CA LYS A 70 -5.65 -5.34 -8.33
C LYS A 70 -6.80 -6.01 -7.62
N LEU A 71 -7.55 -5.27 -6.80
CA LEU A 71 -8.68 -5.83 -6.07
C LEU A 71 -9.97 -5.86 -6.89
N ARG A 72 -10.01 -5.11 -8.01
CA ARG A 72 -11.18 -5.02 -8.92
C ARG A 72 -12.47 -4.68 -8.17
N VAL A 73 -12.38 -3.78 -7.21
CA VAL A 73 -13.54 -3.40 -6.40
C VAL A 73 -14.59 -2.68 -7.24
N PRO A 74 -15.88 -2.86 -6.94
CA PRO A 74 -16.95 -2.10 -7.55
C PRO A 74 -16.79 -0.59 -7.27
N VAL A 75 -17.25 0.26 -8.20
CA VAL A 75 -17.11 1.73 -8.13
C VAL A 75 -17.72 2.36 -6.90
N ASN A 76 -18.71 1.70 -6.29
CA ASN A 76 -19.40 2.12 -5.07
C ASN A 76 -18.77 1.57 -3.78
N ARG A 77 -17.72 0.78 -3.87
CA ARG A 77 -16.99 0.25 -2.71
C ARG A 77 -16.05 1.32 -2.17
N ARG A 78 -16.23 1.70 -0.91
CA ARG A 78 -15.35 2.67 -0.26
C ARG A 78 -14.01 2.04 0.13
N ILE A 79 -12.98 2.86 0.07
CA ILE A 79 -11.65 2.57 0.60
C ILE A 79 -11.56 3.32 1.93
N TYR A 80 -11.09 2.65 2.98
CA TYR A 80 -10.95 3.18 4.33
C TYR A 80 -9.49 3.24 4.74
N LEU A 81 -9.08 4.31 5.40
CA LEU A 81 -7.78 4.42 6.07
C LEU A 81 -7.83 3.64 7.38
N VAL A 82 -7.01 2.60 7.48
CA VAL A 82 -6.85 1.76 8.69
C VAL A 82 -5.81 2.37 9.62
N THR A 83 -4.60 2.54 9.09
CA THR A 83 -3.48 3.14 9.84
C THR A 83 -3.09 4.46 9.18
N PRO A 84 -3.15 5.57 9.92
CA PRO A 84 -2.67 6.86 9.45
C PRO A 84 -1.23 6.81 8.98
N ARG A 85 -0.85 7.78 8.14
CA ARG A 85 0.53 7.94 7.68
C ARG A 85 1.48 8.01 8.87
N GLY A 86 2.50 7.18 8.84
CA GLY A 86 3.53 7.08 9.87
C GLY A 86 4.58 6.03 9.54
N PRO A 87 5.42 5.66 10.52
CA PRO A 87 6.39 4.58 10.34
C PRO A 87 5.72 3.27 9.92
N SER A 88 6.25 2.64 8.87
CA SER A 88 5.76 1.35 8.41
C SER A 88 6.02 0.25 9.44
N GLN A 89 5.01 -0.57 9.70
CA GLN A 89 5.13 -1.74 10.59
C GLN A 89 5.77 -2.94 9.90
N THR A 90 5.73 -2.97 8.56
CA THR A 90 6.28 -4.09 7.79
C THR A 90 7.69 -3.83 7.29
N ARG A 91 8.12 -2.55 7.22
CA ARG A 91 9.41 -2.14 6.67
C ARG A 91 10.05 -1.03 7.50
N PRO A 92 10.94 -1.36 8.44
CA PRO A 92 11.65 -0.35 9.24
C PRO A 92 12.34 0.70 8.37
N GLY A 93 12.29 1.96 8.80
CA GLY A 93 12.88 3.09 8.09
C GLY A 93 12.08 3.61 6.89
N ARG A 94 10.88 3.08 6.64
CA ARG A 94 9.95 3.59 5.63
C ARG A 94 8.72 4.21 6.29
N GLU A 95 8.10 5.17 5.61
CA GLU A 95 6.76 5.65 5.95
C GLU A 95 5.71 5.00 5.05
N SER A 96 4.53 4.78 5.61
CA SER A 96 3.39 4.22 4.88
C SER A 96 2.07 4.67 5.49
N ALA A 97 0.97 4.34 4.80
CA ALA A 97 -0.38 4.33 5.34
C ALA A 97 -1.06 3.01 4.94
N VAL A 98 -1.94 2.50 5.79
CA VAL A 98 -2.64 1.24 5.53
C VAL A 98 -4.10 1.53 5.20
N PHE A 99 -4.58 0.90 4.13
CA PHE A 99 -5.94 1.05 3.63
C PHE A 99 -6.63 -0.31 3.54
N THR A 100 -7.98 -0.29 3.53
CA THR A 100 -8.78 -1.50 3.30
C THR A 100 -10.03 -1.20 2.49
N VAL A 101 -10.49 -2.20 1.74
CA VAL A 101 -11.83 -2.21 1.09
C VAL A 101 -12.81 -3.13 1.82
N SER A 102 -12.34 -3.78 2.90
CA SER A 102 -13.12 -4.69 3.73
C SER A 102 -13.00 -4.27 5.21
N PRO A 103 -13.59 -3.11 5.59
CA PRO A 103 -13.44 -2.58 6.94
C PRO A 103 -14.13 -3.47 7.98
N GLU A 104 -13.47 -3.64 9.12
CA GLU A 104 -14.05 -4.25 10.32
C GLU A 104 -15.03 -3.28 11.02
N ALA A 105 -15.88 -3.80 11.91
CA ALA A 105 -16.89 -3.02 12.60
C ALA A 105 -16.32 -1.80 13.33
N ALA A 106 -15.23 -1.97 14.06
CA ALA A 106 -14.58 -0.88 14.80
C ALA A 106 -14.12 0.27 13.87
N LEU A 107 -13.64 -0.05 12.66
CA LEU A 107 -13.24 0.95 11.68
C LEU A 107 -14.45 1.67 11.07
N LEU A 108 -15.56 0.96 10.88
CA LEU A 108 -16.83 1.57 10.45
C LEU A 108 -17.39 2.51 11.51
N ASP A 109 -17.28 2.17 12.79
CA ASP A 109 -17.68 3.04 13.90
C ASP A 109 -16.82 4.31 13.90
N ALA A 110 -15.49 4.17 13.85
CA ALA A 110 -14.59 5.30 13.75
C ALA A 110 -14.88 6.19 12.54
N ALA A 111 -15.30 5.61 11.41
CA ALA A 111 -15.67 6.36 10.21
C ALA A 111 -16.95 7.19 10.38
N ARG A 112 -17.93 6.70 11.17
CA ARG A 112 -19.18 7.44 11.46
C ARG A 112 -18.96 8.65 12.35
N ASP A 113 -17.96 8.59 13.23
CA ASP A 113 -17.63 9.68 14.15
C ASP A 113 -16.82 10.80 13.47
N LEU A 114 -16.35 10.58 12.24
CA LEU A 114 -15.63 11.61 11.49
C LEU A 114 -16.59 12.57 10.79
N PRO A 115 -16.33 13.87 10.87
CA PRO A 115 -17.11 14.83 10.11
C PRO A 115 -16.91 14.62 8.60
N ASP A 116 -17.96 14.94 7.84
CA ASP A 116 -17.86 14.97 6.38
C ASP A 116 -16.75 15.94 5.96
N SER A 117 -15.89 15.48 5.08
CA SER A 117 -14.76 16.27 4.61
C SER A 117 -14.31 15.79 3.24
N PHE A 118 -14.00 16.74 2.38
CA PHE A 118 -13.35 16.49 1.09
C PHE A 118 -11.82 16.45 1.19
N SER A 119 -11.28 16.74 2.39
CA SER A 119 -9.82 16.68 2.61
C SER A 119 -9.33 15.26 2.51
N MET A 120 -8.44 15.02 1.56
CA MET A 120 -7.75 13.73 1.38
C MET A 120 -6.57 13.58 2.34
N ASP A 121 -6.76 13.99 3.60
CA ASP A 121 -5.78 13.75 4.64
C ASP A 121 -5.68 12.25 4.98
N VAL A 122 -4.55 11.86 5.50
CA VAL A 122 -4.24 10.50 5.94
C VAL A 122 -3.84 10.48 7.42
N THR A 123 -4.52 11.29 8.22
CA THR A 123 -4.18 11.55 9.63
C THR A 123 -5.12 10.84 10.60
N ARG A 124 -6.30 10.39 10.17
CA ARG A 124 -7.29 9.75 11.04
C ARG A 124 -7.81 8.44 10.45
N ALA A 125 -7.72 7.36 11.23
CA ALA A 125 -8.35 6.09 10.89
C ALA A 125 -9.87 6.29 10.68
N GLY A 126 -10.46 5.53 9.76
CA GLY A 126 -11.86 5.68 9.38
C GLY A 126 -12.12 6.69 8.25
N ARG A 127 -11.16 7.61 7.93
CA ARG A 127 -11.28 8.44 6.72
C ARG A 127 -11.48 7.54 5.51
N ASN A 128 -12.45 7.88 4.65
CA ASN A 128 -12.80 6.99 3.56
C ASN A 128 -13.29 7.75 2.34
N PHE A 129 -13.00 7.21 1.16
CA PHE A 129 -13.42 7.76 -0.13
C PHE A 129 -13.82 6.65 -1.10
N LEU A 130 -14.62 6.99 -2.09
CA LEU A 130 -14.81 6.14 -3.26
C LEU A 130 -13.54 6.16 -4.13
N PRO A 131 -13.23 5.07 -4.86
CA PRO A 131 -12.08 5.03 -5.77
C PRO A 131 -12.03 6.21 -6.74
N LEU A 132 -13.18 6.67 -7.24
CA LEU A 132 -13.27 7.83 -8.13
C LEU A 132 -12.64 9.10 -7.52
N HIS A 133 -12.86 9.36 -6.23
CA HIS A 133 -12.28 10.53 -5.57
C HIS A 133 -10.76 10.47 -5.54
N GLY A 134 -10.20 9.30 -5.20
CA GLY A 134 -8.75 9.14 -5.22
C GLY A 134 -8.16 9.22 -6.63
N ARG A 135 -8.89 8.78 -7.65
CA ARG A 135 -8.47 8.95 -9.06
C ARG A 135 -8.40 10.40 -9.50
N ILE A 136 -9.32 11.25 -9.02
CA ILE A 136 -9.26 12.69 -9.28
C ILE A 136 -7.95 13.26 -8.71
N ALA A 137 -7.52 12.78 -7.54
CA ALA A 137 -6.24 13.17 -6.94
C ALA A 137 -5.00 12.70 -7.73
N CYS A 138 -5.15 11.71 -8.64
CA CYS A 138 -4.06 11.26 -9.51
C CYS A 138 -3.70 12.25 -10.60
N ARG A 139 -4.58 13.20 -10.92
CA ARG A 139 -4.35 14.16 -12.01
C ARG A 139 -3.28 15.17 -11.58
N PRO A 140 -2.22 15.37 -12.36
CA PRO A 140 -1.32 16.48 -12.15
C PRO A 140 -2.10 17.80 -12.32
N ILE A 141 -1.89 18.74 -11.41
CA ILE A 141 -2.52 20.09 -11.47
C ILE A 141 -2.11 20.85 -12.74
N LEU A 142 -1.08 20.38 -13.43
CA LEU A 142 -0.48 21.04 -14.61
C LEU A 142 -1.17 20.76 -15.95
N ASP A 143 -2.23 19.92 -15.97
CA ASP A 143 -2.98 19.64 -17.21
C ASP A 143 -4.21 20.56 -17.40
N LEU A 144 -4.27 21.68 -16.70
CA LEU A 144 -5.22 22.73 -17.06
C LEU A 144 -4.63 23.51 -18.25
N PRO A 145 -5.26 23.47 -19.44
CA PRO A 145 -4.87 24.40 -20.50
C PRO A 145 -5.13 25.80 -19.98
N PHE A 146 -4.09 26.58 -19.81
CA PHE A 146 -4.21 28.00 -19.64
C PHE A 146 -4.55 28.56 -21.05
N GLU A 147 -5.84 28.73 -21.34
CA GLU A 147 -6.32 29.62 -22.37
C GLU A 147 -6.54 31.02 -21.79
#